data_1bf9e751cce3dc1700571fa06341991b
#
_entry.id   1bf9e751cce3dc1700571fa06341991b
#
_cell.length_a   1.000
_cell.length_b   1.000
_cell.length_c   1.000
_cell.angle_alpha   90.00
_cell.angle_beta   90.00
_cell.angle_gamma   90.00
#
_symmetry.space_group_name_H-M   'P 1'
#
loop_
_entity.id
_entity.type
_entity.pdbx_description
1 polymer ?
#
loop_
_entity_poly.entity_id
_entity_poly.type
_entity_poly.pdbx_seq_one_letter_code
_entity_poly.pdbx_strand_id
1 'polypeptide(L)'
;MGVIVAIDGPSGAGKSSTAKAIAVRAGWNYLDTGALYRAVTWLALEHKCEEAFSILQAIKDNPIKFDSEPQSPNVYAGETQITHAIRGTSVTENVSRISAIPEIRHELMKLQHFIIDSAERGIVVEGRDIGTVVAPEAGLKIYLTADLDARAVRREIETEDKSVDVKTSLDNRDAIDTNRTVSPLTMAADAVEVDSTYLDLDETIERIWELLKKRNLLGLPIVAILGRPNVGKSTLINRFLGRREAIVEDTPGVTRDRIQYECEWGGRRFIIMDTGGWEAKPDGISVQVSASAELAMQ
;
A
#
# COMPACT_ATOMS: atom_id res chain seq x y z
N MET A 1 -5.64 11.72 8.15
CA MET A 1 -4.61 11.09 7.32
C MET A 1 -4.51 9.64 7.74
N GLY A 2 -4.61 8.70 6.80
CA GLY A 2 -4.45 7.28 7.06
C GLY A 2 -3.03 6.90 7.48
N VAL A 3 -2.83 5.65 7.87
CA VAL A 3 -1.49 5.11 8.22
C VAL A 3 -0.65 5.01 6.95
N ILE A 4 0.59 5.50 6.96
CA ILE A 4 1.55 5.34 5.88
C ILE A 4 2.62 4.33 6.30
N VAL A 5 2.84 3.30 5.47
CA VAL A 5 3.95 2.35 5.61
C VAL A 5 4.85 2.48 4.40
N ALA A 6 6.10 2.84 4.63
CA ALA A 6 7.13 2.95 3.60
C ALA A 6 7.95 1.66 3.51
N ILE A 7 8.11 1.10 2.32
CA ILE A 7 8.95 -0.08 2.08
C ILE A 7 9.98 0.27 1.00
N ASP A 8 11.19 0.56 1.43
CA ASP A 8 12.34 0.83 0.57
C ASP A 8 13.28 -0.37 0.49
N GLY A 9 14.18 -0.36 -0.46
CA GLY A 9 15.21 -1.39 -0.59
C GLY A 9 15.60 -1.68 -2.04
N PRO A 10 16.64 -2.51 -2.26
CA PRO A 10 17.20 -2.81 -3.57
C PRO A 10 16.24 -3.59 -4.47
N SER A 11 16.59 -3.71 -5.75
CA SER A 11 15.80 -4.44 -6.75
C SER A 11 15.78 -5.95 -6.44
N GLY A 12 14.63 -6.61 -6.58
CA GLY A 12 14.49 -8.05 -6.32
C GLY A 12 14.40 -8.45 -4.84
N ALA A 13 14.38 -7.49 -3.89
CA ALA A 13 14.24 -7.79 -2.45
C ALA A 13 12.83 -8.28 -2.04
N GLY A 14 11.87 -8.36 -2.95
CA GLY A 14 10.51 -8.84 -2.65
C GLY A 14 9.54 -7.74 -2.20
N LYS A 15 9.89 -6.45 -2.35
CA LYS A 15 9.06 -5.31 -1.90
C LYS A 15 7.63 -5.36 -2.40
N SER A 16 7.43 -5.56 -3.71
CA SER A 16 6.09 -5.50 -4.32
C SER A 16 5.16 -6.59 -3.79
N SER A 17 5.65 -7.82 -3.70
CA SER A 17 4.87 -8.95 -3.15
C SER A 17 4.52 -8.71 -1.69
N THR A 18 5.51 -8.29 -0.89
CA THR A 18 5.35 -8.00 0.54
C THR A 18 4.40 -6.81 0.78
N ALA A 19 4.59 -5.70 0.05
CA ALA A 19 3.78 -4.50 0.19
C ALA A 19 2.31 -4.75 -0.16
N LYS A 20 2.05 -5.46 -1.26
CA LYS A 20 0.69 -5.87 -1.66
C LYS A 20 0.03 -6.76 -0.61
N ALA A 21 0.73 -7.79 -0.14
CA ALA A 21 0.19 -8.71 0.84
C ALA A 21 -0.16 -8.01 2.16
N ILE A 22 0.69 -7.09 2.62
CA ILE A 22 0.41 -6.27 3.80
C ILE A 22 -0.79 -5.36 3.57
N ALA A 23 -0.87 -4.68 2.42
CA ALA A 23 -1.99 -3.81 2.08
C ALA A 23 -3.31 -4.58 2.03
N VAL A 24 -3.35 -5.75 1.38
CA VAL A 24 -4.53 -6.64 1.35
C VAL A 24 -4.93 -7.06 2.77
N ARG A 25 -3.98 -7.53 3.57
CA ARG A 25 -4.24 -8.01 4.93
C ARG A 25 -4.74 -6.90 5.87
N ALA A 26 -4.27 -5.67 5.68
CA ALA A 26 -4.67 -4.50 6.47
C ALA A 26 -5.95 -3.81 5.96
N GLY A 27 -6.42 -4.13 4.76
CA GLY A 27 -7.50 -3.42 4.08
C GLY A 27 -7.09 -1.98 3.70
N TRP A 28 -5.82 -1.80 3.32
CA TRP A 28 -5.22 -0.52 2.95
C TRP A 28 -4.96 -0.43 1.44
N ASN A 29 -4.74 0.80 0.98
CA ASN A 29 -4.28 1.07 -0.37
C ASN A 29 -2.82 0.63 -0.58
N TYR A 30 -2.41 0.53 -1.85
CA TYR A 30 -1.06 0.17 -2.26
C TYR A 30 -0.57 1.12 -3.34
N LEU A 31 0.72 1.49 -3.27
CA LEU A 31 1.38 2.29 -4.31
C LEU A 31 2.76 1.73 -4.65
N ASP A 32 2.94 1.29 -5.90
CA ASP A 32 4.23 0.99 -6.52
C ASP A 32 4.75 2.27 -7.21
N THR A 33 5.63 3.02 -6.53
CA THR A 33 6.19 4.24 -7.14
C THR A 33 7.09 3.92 -8.33
N GLY A 34 7.72 2.75 -8.34
CA GLY A 34 8.49 2.26 -9.47
C GLY A 34 7.62 2.09 -10.74
N ALA A 35 6.35 1.70 -10.58
CA ALA A 35 5.42 1.61 -11.70
C ALA A 35 5.11 2.98 -12.31
N LEU A 36 5.06 4.05 -11.51
CA LEU A 36 4.89 5.43 -12.02
C LEU A 36 6.09 5.86 -12.87
N TYR A 37 7.32 5.61 -12.39
CA TYR A 37 8.53 5.91 -13.19
C TYR A 37 8.60 5.07 -14.46
N ARG A 38 8.17 3.81 -14.42
CA ARG A 38 8.06 2.96 -15.61
C ARG A 38 7.00 3.46 -16.57
N ALA A 39 5.88 3.98 -16.09
CA ALA A 39 4.84 4.57 -16.92
C ALA A 39 5.36 5.80 -17.70
N VAL A 40 6.09 6.69 -17.02
CA VAL A 40 6.73 7.84 -17.67
C VAL A 40 7.80 7.37 -18.68
N THR A 41 8.56 6.32 -18.34
CA THR A 41 9.54 5.75 -19.27
C THR A 41 8.86 5.18 -20.49
N TRP A 42 7.76 4.46 -20.35
CA TRP A 42 6.97 3.95 -21.47
C TRP A 42 6.46 5.09 -22.36
N LEU A 43 5.89 6.15 -21.78
CA LEU A 43 5.48 7.35 -22.52
C LEU A 43 6.64 7.98 -23.29
N ALA A 44 7.80 8.14 -22.64
CA ALA A 44 8.97 8.72 -23.28
C ALA A 44 9.44 7.90 -24.49
N LEU A 45 9.42 6.57 -24.39
CA LEU A 45 9.79 5.67 -25.48
C LEU A 45 8.75 5.69 -26.60
N GLU A 46 7.45 5.64 -26.27
CA GLU A 46 6.35 5.62 -27.24
C GLU A 46 6.32 6.91 -28.08
N HIS A 47 6.53 8.06 -27.43
CA HIS A 47 6.56 9.38 -28.06
C HIS A 47 7.96 9.82 -28.52
N LYS A 48 9.00 8.96 -28.35
CA LYS A 48 10.40 9.25 -28.71
C LYS A 48 10.91 10.54 -28.08
N CYS A 49 10.55 10.76 -26.82
CA CYS A 49 10.99 11.90 -26.03
C CYS A 49 12.33 11.59 -25.34
N GLU A 50 13.31 12.47 -25.48
CA GLU A 50 14.64 12.31 -24.87
C GLU A 50 14.89 13.35 -23.78
N GLU A 51 14.35 14.56 -23.93
CA GLU A 51 14.55 15.68 -23.02
C GLU A 51 13.42 15.79 -22.00
N ALA A 52 13.75 16.29 -20.81
CA ALA A 52 12.80 16.49 -19.71
C ALA A 52 11.53 17.25 -20.13
N PHE A 53 11.68 18.31 -20.89
CA PHE A 53 10.55 19.13 -21.35
C PHE A 53 9.57 18.33 -22.23
N SER A 54 10.06 17.55 -23.20
CA SER A 54 9.20 16.74 -24.07
C SER A 54 8.52 15.61 -23.29
N ILE A 55 9.20 15.02 -22.30
CA ILE A 55 8.62 14.00 -21.44
C ILE A 55 7.50 14.59 -20.57
N LEU A 56 7.73 15.77 -19.96
CA LEU A 56 6.70 16.46 -19.17
C LEU A 56 5.48 16.84 -20.02
N GLN A 57 5.69 17.24 -21.28
CA GLN A 57 4.57 17.49 -22.19
C GLN A 57 3.79 16.22 -22.49
N ALA A 58 4.48 15.09 -22.73
CA ALA A 58 3.83 13.80 -22.94
C ALA A 58 3.01 13.34 -21.74
N ILE A 59 3.49 13.57 -20.49
CA ILE A 59 2.74 13.32 -19.25
C ILE A 59 1.50 14.20 -19.18
N LYS A 60 1.60 15.48 -19.56
CA LYS A 60 0.48 16.40 -19.53
C LYS A 60 -0.62 16.00 -20.52
N ASP A 61 -0.22 15.56 -21.71
CA ASP A 61 -1.14 15.12 -22.77
C ASP A 61 -1.76 13.75 -22.46
N ASN A 62 -1.03 12.90 -21.72
CA ASN A 62 -1.45 11.57 -21.30
C ASN A 62 -1.21 11.39 -19.78
N PRO A 63 -2.08 11.93 -18.91
CA PRO A 63 -1.89 11.89 -17.47
C PRO A 63 -1.74 10.46 -16.95
N ILE A 64 -0.72 10.24 -16.11
CA ILE A 64 -0.52 8.95 -15.46
C ILE A 64 -1.55 8.81 -14.34
N LYS A 65 -2.26 7.68 -14.32
CA LYS A 65 -3.18 7.29 -13.26
C LYS A 65 -2.73 5.94 -12.68
N PHE A 66 -2.87 5.78 -11.39
CA PHE A 66 -2.57 4.55 -10.67
C PHE A 66 -3.79 4.13 -9.84
N ASP A 67 -4.25 2.91 -10.06
CA ASP A 67 -5.28 2.29 -9.24
C ASP A 67 -4.60 1.65 -8.03
N SER A 68 -4.93 2.16 -6.84
CA SER A 68 -4.28 1.77 -5.59
C SER A 68 -4.91 0.53 -4.92
N GLU A 69 -5.82 -0.18 -5.61
CA GLU A 69 -6.36 -1.46 -5.14
C GLU A 69 -5.26 -2.53 -5.12
N PRO A 70 -4.87 -3.07 -3.93
CA PRO A 70 -3.70 -3.93 -3.85
C PRO A 70 -3.86 -5.29 -4.54
N GLN A 71 -5.09 -5.78 -4.73
CA GLN A 71 -5.34 -7.06 -5.41
C GLN A 71 -5.17 -6.94 -6.92
N SER A 72 -5.47 -5.77 -7.50
CA SER A 72 -5.41 -5.52 -8.94
C SER A 72 -4.90 -4.12 -9.28
N PRO A 73 -3.68 -3.74 -8.86
CA PRO A 73 -3.15 -2.41 -9.12
C PRO A 73 -2.95 -2.22 -10.61
N ASN A 74 -3.56 -1.18 -11.18
CA ASN A 74 -3.48 -0.87 -12.59
C ASN A 74 -2.81 0.50 -12.82
N VAL A 75 -2.13 0.62 -13.95
CA VAL A 75 -1.47 1.85 -14.39
C VAL A 75 -2.02 2.26 -15.76
N TYR A 76 -2.31 3.54 -15.88
CA TYR A 76 -2.84 4.11 -17.11
C TYR A 76 -2.01 5.32 -17.56
N ALA A 77 -1.91 5.51 -18.87
CA ALA A 77 -1.47 6.74 -19.50
C ALA A 77 -2.64 7.29 -20.34
N GLY A 78 -3.21 8.42 -19.92
CA GLY A 78 -4.50 8.87 -20.43
C GLY A 78 -5.58 7.83 -20.16
N GLU A 79 -6.19 7.32 -21.23
CA GLU A 79 -7.23 6.27 -21.13
C GLU A 79 -6.67 4.87 -21.45
N THR A 80 -5.37 4.75 -21.76
CA THR A 80 -4.76 3.47 -22.10
C THR A 80 -4.21 2.78 -20.87
N GLN A 81 -4.66 1.54 -20.61
CA GLN A 81 -4.07 0.70 -19.56
C GLN A 81 -2.72 0.16 -20.01
N ILE A 82 -1.67 0.48 -19.28
CA ILE A 82 -0.28 0.14 -19.60
C ILE A 82 0.39 -0.80 -18.58
N THR A 83 -0.37 -1.37 -17.68
CA THR A 83 0.11 -2.21 -16.55
C THR A 83 1.10 -3.29 -16.97
N HIS A 84 0.87 -3.95 -18.11
CA HIS A 84 1.77 -4.97 -18.65
C HIS A 84 2.90 -4.33 -19.48
N ALA A 85 2.59 -3.33 -20.29
CA ALA A 85 3.56 -2.68 -21.19
C ALA A 85 4.75 -2.05 -20.44
N ILE A 86 4.51 -1.48 -19.24
CA ILE A 86 5.56 -0.88 -18.41
C ILE A 86 6.56 -1.90 -17.85
N ARG A 87 6.33 -3.19 -17.99
CA ARG A 87 7.24 -4.25 -17.53
C ARG A 87 8.12 -4.83 -18.62
N GLY A 88 7.97 -4.34 -19.87
CA GLY A 88 8.76 -4.75 -21.01
C GLY A 88 10.26 -4.41 -20.86
N THR A 89 11.10 -5.12 -21.64
CA THR A 89 12.57 -5.00 -21.58
C THR A 89 13.04 -3.57 -21.86
N SER A 90 12.52 -2.92 -22.90
CA SER A 90 12.91 -1.54 -23.25
C SER A 90 12.62 -0.54 -22.12
N VAL A 91 11.49 -0.68 -21.41
CA VAL A 91 11.17 0.16 -20.24
C VAL A 91 12.14 -0.15 -19.10
N THR A 92 12.43 -1.43 -18.86
CA THR A 92 13.31 -1.87 -17.79
C THR A 92 14.73 -1.35 -17.95
N GLU A 93 15.25 -1.29 -19.19
CA GLU A 93 16.58 -0.79 -19.50
C GLU A 93 16.70 0.74 -19.36
N ASN A 94 15.61 1.47 -19.61
CA ASN A 94 15.61 2.93 -19.63
C ASN A 94 15.11 3.59 -18.34
N VAL A 95 14.41 2.88 -17.47
CA VAL A 95 13.75 3.46 -16.30
C VAL A 95 14.73 4.14 -15.34
N SER A 96 15.92 3.60 -15.13
CA SER A 96 16.92 4.21 -14.23
C SER A 96 17.37 5.58 -14.75
N ARG A 97 17.59 5.71 -16.06
CA ARG A 97 17.95 6.98 -16.70
C ARG A 97 16.83 8.02 -16.55
N ILE A 98 15.60 7.66 -16.86
CA ILE A 98 14.45 8.58 -16.79
C ILE A 98 14.16 8.98 -15.35
N SER A 99 14.22 8.02 -14.41
CA SER A 99 13.97 8.28 -12.99
C SER A 99 15.04 9.14 -12.30
N ALA A 100 16.18 9.34 -12.92
CA ALA A 100 17.23 10.24 -12.42
C ALA A 100 16.99 11.72 -12.79
N ILE A 101 16.05 12.02 -13.70
CA ILE A 101 15.76 13.39 -14.16
C ILE A 101 15.00 14.14 -13.06
N PRO A 102 15.54 15.26 -12.51
CA PRO A 102 14.94 15.96 -11.38
C PRO A 102 13.54 16.47 -11.64
N GLU A 103 13.27 17.00 -12.83
CA GLU A 103 11.98 17.55 -13.23
C GLU A 103 10.89 16.48 -13.26
N ILE A 104 11.23 15.29 -13.74
CA ILE A 104 10.31 14.13 -13.75
C ILE A 104 10.02 13.67 -12.32
N ARG A 105 11.04 13.62 -11.46
CA ARG A 105 10.86 13.30 -10.04
C ARG A 105 9.93 14.29 -9.36
N HIS A 106 10.12 15.59 -9.60
CA HIS A 106 9.27 16.62 -9.03
C HIS A 106 7.80 16.46 -9.44
N GLU A 107 7.54 16.15 -10.73
CA GLU A 107 6.17 15.95 -11.22
C GLU A 107 5.54 14.68 -10.63
N LEU A 108 6.28 13.56 -10.60
CA LEU A 108 5.78 12.33 -10.01
C LEU A 108 5.60 12.41 -8.49
N MET A 109 6.37 13.24 -7.79
CA MET A 109 6.19 13.49 -6.36
C MET A 109 4.80 14.04 -6.05
N LYS A 110 4.29 14.96 -6.87
CA LYS A 110 2.93 15.52 -6.71
C LYS A 110 1.88 14.43 -6.84
N LEU A 111 2.04 13.54 -7.83
CA LEU A 111 1.12 12.42 -8.03
C LEU A 111 1.19 11.42 -6.86
N GLN A 112 2.39 11.10 -6.38
CA GLN A 112 2.58 10.21 -5.23
C GLN A 112 1.90 10.77 -3.98
N HIS A 113 2.11 12.04 -3.66
CA HIS A 113 1.46 12.69 -2.52
C HIS A 113 -0.06 12.70 -2.68
N PHE A 114 -0.57 13.03 -3.88
CA PHE A 114 -2.01 12.99 -4.14
C PHE A 114 -2.62 11.60 -3.85
N ILE A 115 -1.94 10.52 -4.29
CA ILE A 115 -2.40 9.14 -4.03
C ILE A 115 -2.33 8.81 -2.53
N ILE A 116 -1.24 9.18 -1.86
CA ILE A 116 -1.04 8.94 -0.43
C ILE A 116 -2.11 9.69 0.39
N ASP A 117 -2.35 10.96 0.10
CA ASP A 117 -3.32 11.80 0.81
C ASP A 117 -4.77 11.34 0.61
N SER A 118 -5.04 10.70 -0.53
CA SER A 118 -6.36 10.13 -0.85
C SER A 118 -6.67 8.83 -0.09
N ALA A 119 -5.69 8.22 0.56
CA ALA A 119 -5.85 6.97 1.29
C ALA A 119 -6.41 7.22 2.70
N GLU A 120 -7.72 7.00 2.87
CA GLU A 120 -8.44 7.31 4.12
C GLU A 120 -8.00 6.42 5.31
N ARG A 121 -7.87 5.10 5.10
CA ARG A 121 -7.54 4.13 6.16
C ARG A 121 -6.03 3.96 6.33
N GLY A 122 -5.32 3.85 5.24
CA GLY A 122 -3.88 3.67 5.20
C GLY A 122 -3.39 3.25 3.83
N ILE A 123 -2.09 3.30 3.64
CA ILE A 123 -1.42 2.96 2.39
C ILE A 123 -0.06 2.35 2.64
N VAL A 124 0.27 1.31 1.87
CA VAL A 124 1.63 0.78 1.78
C VAL A 124 2.27 1.29 0.50
N VAL A 125 3.35 2.03 0.64
CA VAL A 125 4.09 2.65 -0.46
C VAL A 125 5.44 1.97 -0.59
N GLU A 126 5.75 1.46 -1.77
CA GLU A 126 7.07 0.88 -2.05
C GLU A 126 7.89 1.72 -3.03
N GLY A 127 9.21 1.68 -2.83
CA GLY A 127 10.14 2.42 -3.69
C GLY A 127 11.60 2.26 -3.35
N ARG A 128 12.32 3.40 -3.38
CA ARG A 128 13.75 3.52 -3.10
C ARG A 128 14.06 4.62 -2.08
N ASP A 129 13.18 5.60 -2.00
CA ASP A 129 13.35 6.83 -1.24
C ASP A 129 12.05 7.26 -0.54
N ILE A 130 11.18 6.29 -0.27
CA ILE A 130 9.87 6.58 0.32
C ILE A 130 10.04 7.11 1.74
N GLY A 131 10.77 6.38 2.58
CA GLY A 131 10.98 6.75 3.97
C GLY A 131 11.93 7.94 4.18
N THR A 132 12.68 8.34 3.14
CA THR A 132 13.63 9.46 3.22
C THR A 132 13.10 10.74 2.58
N VAL A 133 12.31 10.63 1.50
CA VAL A 133 11.93 11.79 0.66
C VAL A 133 10.42 11.87 0.44
N VAL A 134 9.76 10.77 0.03
CA VAL A 134 8.34 10.82 -0.37
C VAL A 134 7.42 10.94 0.83
N ALA A 135 7.65 10.14 1.87
CA ALA A 135 6.85 10.10 3.10
C ALA A 135 7.77 9.97 4.33
N PRO A 136 8.59 10.99 4.62
CA PRO A 136 9.50 10.98 5.76
C PRO A 136 8.77 10.90 7.12
N GLU A 137 7.48 11.19 7.15
CA GLU A 137 6.59 11.07 8.31
C GLU A 137 5.87 9.72 8.42
N ALA A 138 6.18 8.74 7.55
CA ALA A 138 5.55 7.42 7.57
C ALA A 138 5.62 6.77 8.96
N GLY A 139 4.51 6.23 9.45
CA GLY A 139 4.39 5.61 10.77
C GLY A 139 5.25 4.36 10.94
N LEU A 140 5.54 3.66 9.84
CA LEU A 140 6.51 2.56 9.78
C LEU A 140 7.33 2.67 8.51
N LYS A 141 8.67 2.68 8.66
CA LYS A 141 9.61 2.63 7.56
C LYS A 141 10.37 1.31 7.62
N ILE A 142 10.32 0.58 6.53
CA ILE A 142 11.02 -0.70 6.34
C ILE A 142 12.06 -0.52 5.26
N TYR A 143 13.28 -0.97 5.54
CA TYR A 143 14.30 -1.18 4.53
C TYR A 143 14.39 -2.69 4.29
N LEU A 144 13.73 -3.17 3.22
CA LEU A 144 13.69 -4.58 2.88
C LEU A 144 14.91 -4.93 2.02
N THR A 145 15.78 -5.79 2.52
CA THR A 145 16.99 -6.23 1.84
C THR A 145 17.04 -7.75 1.69
N ALA A 146 17.92 -8.21 0.82
CA ALA A 146 18.34 -9.60 0.70
C ALA A 146 19.68 -9.66 -0.06
N ASP A 147 20.43 -10.73 0.14
CA ASP A 147 21.66 -10.98 -0.61
C ASP A 147 21.41 -10.97 -2.12
N LEU A 148 22.42 -10.53 -2.89
CA LEU A 148 22.32 -10.40 -4.33
C LEU A 148 21.96 -11.72 -5.02
N ASP A 149 22.48 -12.84 -4.50
CA ASP A 149 22.20 -14.18 -5.04
C ASP A 149 20.72 -14.57 -4.81
N ALA A 150 20.20 -14.34 -3.61
CA ALA A 150 18.78 -14.58 -3.31
C ALA A 150 17.87 -13.71 -4.17
N ARG A 151 18.22 -12.45 -4.41
CA ARG A 151 17.48 -11.53 -5.28
C ARG A 151 17.52 -11.94 -6.75
N ALA A 152 18.67 -12.44 -7.22
CA ALA A 152 18.82 -12.94 -8.58
C ALA A 152 17.92 -14.15 -8.82
N VAL A 153 17.93 -15.14 -7.93
CA VAL A 153 17.06 -16.32 -8.00
C VAL A 153 15.57 -15.93 -8.04
N ARG A 154 15.15 -15.01 -7.16
CA ARG A 154 13.74 -14.54 -7.15
C ARG A 154 13.38 -13.89 -8.48
N ARG A 155 14.28 -13.09 -9.04
CA ARG A 155 14.05 -12.40 -10.31
C ARG A 155 14.00 -13.34 -11.50
N GLU A 156 14.82 -14.39 -11.51
CA GLU A 156 14.80 -15.45 -12.52
C GLU A 156 13.47 -16.20 -12.54
N ILE A 157 12.88 -16.42 -11.36
CA ILE A 157 11.55 -17.05 -11.24
C ILE A 157 10.44 -16.14 -11.78
N GLU A 158 10.57 -14.82 -11.57
CA GLU A 158 9.59 -13.83 -12.04
C GLU A 158 9.67 -13.56 -13.55
N THR A 159 10.85 -13.72 -14.16
CA THR A 159 11.07 -13.43 -15.58
C THR A 159 11.27 -14.74 -16.34
N GLU A 160 10.45 -15.00 -17.37
CA GLU A 160 10.62 -16.16 -18.26
C GLU A 160 11.88 -16.03 -19.16
N ASP A 161 12.44 -14.84 -19.27
CA ASP A 161 13.61 -14.55 -20.11
C ASP A 161 14.92 -14.81 -19.35
N LYS A 162 15.53 -15.95 -19.62
CA LYS A 162 16.82 -16.39 -19.06
C LYS A 162 18.04 -15.85 -19.83
N SER A 163 17.86 -14.98 -20.80
CA SER A 163 18.92 -14.52 -21.71
C SER A 163 19.80 -13.41 -21.14
N VAL A 164 19.38 -12.75 -20.04
CA VAL A 164 20.10 -11.65 -19.39
C VAL A 164 20.80 -12.16 -18.14
N ASP A 165 22.04 -11.76 -17.92
CA ASP A 165 22.70 -11.90 -16.63
C ASP A 165 21.95 -11.06 -15.58
N VAL A 166 20.97 -11.70 -14.95
CA VAL A 166 20.04 -11.08 -13.98
C VAL A 166 20.82 -10.47 -12.83
N LYS A 167 21.88 -11.14 -12.35
CA LYS A 167 22.70 -10.69 -11.24
C LYS A 167 23.41 -9.36 -11.57
N THR A 168 24.10 -9.30 -12.71
CA THR A 168 24.75 -8.08 -13.19
C THR A 168 23.75 -6.95 -13.42
N SER A 169 22.56 -7.25 -13.96
CA SER A 169 21.50 -6.26 -14.16
C SER A 169 20.98 -5.67 -12.85
N LEU A 170 20.80 -6.50 -11.80
CA LEU A 170 20.38 -6.04 -10.47
C LEU A 170 21.45 -5.16 -9.82
N ASP A 171 22.71 -5.59 -9.86
CA ASP A 171 23.83 -4.86 -9.27
C ASP A 171 24.03 -3.48 -9.92
N ASN A 172 23.97 -3.41 -11.25
CA ASN A 172 24.06 -2.15 -11.98
C ASN A 172 22.90 -1.19 -11.63
N ARG A 173 21.69 -1.70 -11.48
CA ARG A 173 20.52 -0.88 -11.09
C ARG A 173 20.66 -0.36 -9.68
N ASP A 174 21.05 -1.20 -8.75
CA ASP A 174 21.27 -0.80 -7.35
C ASP A 174 22.42 0.23 -7.25
N ALA A 175 23.47 0.07 -8.04
CA ALA A 175 24.57 1.04 -8.13
C ALA A 175 24.07 2.41 -8.65
N ILE A 176 23.24 2.43 -9.70
CA ILE A 176 22.64 3.67 -10.22
C ILE A 176 21.72 4.30 -9.17
N ASP A 177 20.83 3.52 -8.54
CA ASP A 177 19.88 4.01 -7.55
C ASP A 177 20.60 4.57 -6.30
N THR A 178 21.71 3.96 -5.88
CA THR A 178 22.49 4.40 -4.73
C THR A 178 23.32 5.66 -5.01
N ASN A 179 23.91 5.76 -6.23
CA ASN A 179 24.81 6.85 -6.59
C ASN A 179 24.13 8.07 -7.24
N ARG A 180 22.81 8.04 -7.46
CA ARG A 180 22.11 9.19 -8.03
C ARG A 180 22.17 10.41 -7.12
N THR A 181 22.31 11.60 -7.70
CA THR A 181 22.47 12.86 -6.98
C THR A 181 21.19 13.28 -6.27
N VAL A 182 20.01 12.94 -6.83
CA VAL A 182 18.70 13.31 -6.27
C VAL A 182 18.03 12.06 -5.73
N SER A 183 17.67 12.07 -4.46
CA SER A 183 16.97 10.99 -3.75
C SER A 183 17.66 9.61 -3.91
N PRO A 184 18.89 9.43 -3.46
CA PRO A 184 19.59 8.15 -3.54
C PRO A 184 18.85 7.05 -2.77
N LEU A 185 19.06 5.80 -3.16
CA LEU A 185 18.63 4.65 -2.37
C LEU A 185 19.44 4.64 -1.05
N THR A 186 18.79 5.06 0.02
CA THR A 186 19.39 5.15 1.35
C THR A 186 18.37 4.74 2.40
N MET A 187 18.79 3.96 3.37
CA MET A 187 17.96 3.59 4.50
C MET A 187 17.68 4.84 5.36
N ALA A 188 16.40 5.13 5.64
CA ALA A 188 16.03 6.20 6.56
C ALA A 188 16.54 5.88 7.98
N ALA A 189 16.95 6.92 8.73
CA ALA A 189 17.56 6.75 10.05
C ALA A 189 16.66 6.02 11.07
N ASP A 190 15.33 6.14 10.92
CA ASP A 190 14.31 5.51 11.76
C ASP A 190 13.66 4.27 11.10
N ALA A 191 14.20 3.83 9.96
CA ALA A 191 13.74 2.61 9.30
C ALA A 191 14.19 1.35 10.04
N VAL A 192 13.35 0.34 10.01
CA VAL A 192 13.70 -1.01 10.47
C VAL A 192 14.20 -1.81 9.28
N GLU A 193 15.43 -2.29 9.36
CA GLU A 193 15.97 -3.21 8.37
C GLU A 193 15.34 -4.60 8.55
N VAL A 194 14.87 -5.16 7.43
CA VAL A 194 14.36 -6.53 7.35
C VAL A 194 15.16 -7.24 6.26
N ASP A 195 16.07 -8.09 6.69
CA ASP A 195 16.80 -8.99 5.79
C ASP A 195 15.95 -10.22 5.50
N SER A 196 15.56 -10.37 4.24
CA SER A 196 14.76 -11.48 3.73
C SER A 196 15.57 -12.54 2.99
N THR A 197 16.90 -12.57 3.13
CA THR A 197 17.78 -13.51 2.41
C THR A 197 17.31 -14.95 2.59
N TYR A 198 17.00 -15.33 3.82
CA TYR A 198 16.59 -16.69 4.20
C TYR A 198 15.12 -16.82 4.59
N LEU A 199 14.33 -15.74 4.39
CA LEU A 199 12.90 -15.73 4.67
C LEU A 199 12.10 -16.01 3.39
N ASP A 200 11.04 -16.78 3.53
CA ASP A 200 10.01 -16.82 2.50
C ASP A 200 9.11 -15.58 2.55
N LEU A 201 8.13 -15.51 1.64
CA LEU A 201 7.23 -14.38 1.56
C LEU A 201 6.36 -14.25 2.82
N ASP A 202 5.83 -15.38 3.33
CA ASP A 202 4.93 -15.38 4.48
C ASP A 202 5.69 -14.98 5.76
N GLU A 203 6.90 -15.49 5.96
CA GLU A 203 7.78 -15.11 7.07
C GLU A 203 8.13 -13.62 7.03
N THR A 204 8.41 -13.08 5.84
CA THR A 204 8.68 -11.65 5.64
C THR A 204 7.46 -10.80 5.99
N ILE A 205 6.27 -11.22 5.55
CA ILE A 205 5.00 -10.54 5.86
C ILE A 205 4.75 -10.57 7.38
N GLU A 206 4.88 -11.74 8.04
CA GLU A 206 4.66 -11.83 9.48
C GLU A 206 5.64 -10.96 10.26
N ARG A 207 6.90 -10.89 9.86
CA ARG A 207 7.89 -10.02 10.49
C ARG A 207 7.46 -8.54 10.46
N ILE A 208 7.00 -8.07 9.31
CA ILE A 208 6.53 -6.68 9.18
C ILE A 208 5.19 -6.48 9.90
N TRP A 209 4.31 -7.47 9.86
CA TRP A 209 3.04 -7.45 10.58
C TRP A 209 3.21 -7.29 12.10
N GLU A 210 4.18 -7.97 12.70
CA GLU A 210 4.53 -7.79 14.11
C GLU A 210 5.06 -6.37 14.41
N LEU A 211 5.81 -5.77 13.47
CA LEU A 211 6.25 -4.36 13.62
C LEU A 211 5.07 -3.40 13.60
N LEU A 212 4.07 -3.62 12.72
CA LEU A 212 2.83 -2.84 12.66
C LEU A 212 2.05 -2.94 13.98
N LYS A 213 1.88 -4.15 14.53
CA LYS A 213 1.24 -4.36 15.84
C LYS A 213 1.99 -3.65 16.94
N LYS A 214 3.31 -3.80 17.00
CA LYS A 214 4.16 -3.19 18.04
C LYS A 214 4.08 -1.67 18.03
N ARG A 215 3.86 -1.05 16.85
CA ARG A 215 3.68 0.40 16.70
C ARG A 215 2.22 0.85 16.78
N ASN A 216 1.27 -0.07 17.06
CA ASN A 216 -0.18 0.20 17.11
C ASN A 216 -0.73 0.85 15.83
N LEU A 217 -0.21 0.48 14.66
CA LEU A 217 -0.59 1.08 13.39
C LEU A 217 -1.79 0.40 12.72
N LEU A 218 -2.15 -0.81 13.13
CA LEU A 218 -3.28 -1.55 12.53
C LEU A 218 -4.65 -1.07 13.01
N GLY A 219 -4.68 -0.07 13.89
CA GLY A 219 -5.91 0.32 14.58
C GLY A 219 -6.38 -0.76 15.57
N LEU A 220 -7.53 -0.51 16.19
CA LEU A 220 -8.14 -1.52 17.05
C LEU A 220 -8.96 -2.49 16.18
N PRO A 221 -8.89 -3.81 16.43
CA PRO A 221 -9.75 -4.78 15.74
C PRO A 221 -11.23 -4.42 15.92
N ILE A 222 -12.00 -4.50 14.83
CA ILE A 222 -13.44 -4.24 14.87
C ILE A 222 -14.17 -5.57 15.03
N VAL A 223 -15.04 -5.64 16.03
CA VAL A 223 -15.91 -6.78 16.32
C VAL A 223 -17.36 -6.37 16.04
N ALA A 224 -17.92 -6.75 14.89
CA ALA A 224 -19.31 -6.52 14.58
C ALA A 224 -20.20 -7.53 15.31
N ILE A 225 -21.22 -7.06 16.04
CA ILE A 225 -22.19 -7.92 16.72
C ILE A 225 -23.45 -8.03 15.86
N LEU A 226 -23.61 -9.21 15.25
CA LEU A 226 -24.70 -9.54 14.36
C LEU A 226 -25.75 -10.44 15.05
N GLY A 227 -27.00 -10.32 14.65
CA GLY A 227 -28.08 -11.18 15.15
C GLY A 227 -29.44 -10.53 15.01
N ARG A 228 -30.50 -11.36 15.09
CA ARG A 228 -31.89 -10.91 14.99
C ARG A 228 -32.24 -9.86 16.07
N PRO A 229 -33.26 -9.02 15.85
CA PRO A 229 -33.76 -8.13 16.91
C PRO A 229 -34.10 -8.91 18.20
N ASN A 230 -33.85 -8.28 19.34
CA ASN A 230 -34.24 -8.80 20.67
C ASN A 230 -33.56 -10.12 21.13
N VAL A 231 -32.44 -10.52 20.51
CA VAL A 231 -31.67 -11.71 20.95
C VAL A 231 -30.63 -11.42 22.03
N GLY A 232 -30.55 -10.18 22.54
CA GLY A 232 -29.64 -9.81 23.62
C GLY A 232 -28.33 -9.16 23.17
N LYS A 233 -28.22 -8.66 21.92
CA LYS A 233 -27.02 -7.97 21.40
C LYS A 233 -26.59 -6.81 22.30
N SER A 234 -27.49 -5.89 22.61
CA SER A 234 -27.21 -4.73 23.46
C SER A 234 -26.83 -5.14 24.89
N THR A 235 -27.38 -6.25 25.39
CA THR A 235 -26.97 -6.84 26.67
C THR A 235 -25.52 -7.33 26.63
N LEU A 236 -25.13 -7.97 25.54
CA LEU A 236 -23.74 -8.44 25.31
C LEU A 236 -22.80 -7.24 25.18
N ILE A 237 -23.17 -6.23 24.40
CA ILE A 237 -22.38 -4.99 24.24
C ILE A 237 -22.17 -4.31 25.59
N ASN A 238 -23.23 -4.12 26.37
CA ASN A 238 -23.17 -3.52 27.69
C ASN A 238 -22.26 -4.31 28.66
N ARG A 239 -22.18 -5.63 28.48
CA ARG A 239 -21.28 -6.47 29.29
C ARG A 239 -19.80 -6.26 28.94
N PHE A 240 -19.49 -6.03 27.65
CA PHE A 240 -18.12 -5.67 27.23
C PHE A 240 -17.73 -4.25 27.65
N LEU A 241 -18.67 -3.31 27.57
CA LEU A 241 -18.43 -1.91 27.96
C LEU A 241 -18.19 -1.77 29.48
N GLY A 242 -18.70 -2.70 30.28
CA GLY A 242 -18.62 -2.60 31.74
C GLY A 242 -19.34 -1.35 32.23
N ARG A 243 -18.76 -0.68 33.30
CA ARG A 243 -19.26 0.59 33.82
C ARG A 243 -18.52 1.82 33.25
N ARG A 244 -17.74 1.69 32.19
CA ARG A 244 -17.02 2.82 31.54
C ARG A 244 -17.91 3.41 30.44
N GLU A 245 -18.02 4.74 30.44
CA GLU A 245 -18.78 5.50 29.47
C GLU A 245 -18.22 5.28 28.06
N ALA A 246 -19.12 5.04 27.10
CA ALA A 246 -18.77 4.92 25.69
C ALA A 246 -18.26 6.28 25.18
N ILE A 247 -17.11 6.31 24.56
CA ILE A 247 -16.69 7.43 23.75
C ILE A 247 -17.40 7.28 22.39
N VAL A 248 -18.45 8.07 22.18
CA VAL A 248 -19.12 8.19 20.89
C VAL A 248 -18.36 9.22 20.10
N GLU A 249 -17.52 8.82 19.15
CA GLU A 249 -17.06 9.73 18.11
C GLU A 249 -18.10 9.79 17.00
N ASP A 250 -18.82 10.93 16.93
CA ASP A 250 -19.66 11.30 15.79
C ASP A 250 -18.75 11.62 14.61
N THR A 251 -18.55 10.66 13.70
CA THR A 251 -17.90 10.92 12.43
C THR A 251 -18.93 11.51 11.47
N PRO A 252 -18.79 12.78 11.01
CA PRO A 252 -19.74 13.39 10.09
C PRO A 252 -19.76 12.64 8.76
N GLY A 253 -20.93 12.13 8.36
CA GLY A 253 -21.13 11.51 7.04
C GLY A 253 -21.45 10.01 7.05
N VAL A 254 -21.52 9.37 8.21
CA VAL A 254 -21.96 7.96 8.34
C VAL A 254 -23.41 7.93 8.79
N THR A 255 -24.24 7.16 8.11
CA THR A 255 -25.66 6.95 8.41
C THR A 255 -25.89 6.62 9.90
N ARG A 256 -26.96 7.16 10.48
CA ARG A 256 -27.35 7.25 11.89
C ARG A 256 -27.36 5.96 12.75
N ASP A 257 -26.99 4.79 12.19
CA ASP A 257 -27.26 3.49 12.81
C ASP A 257 -26.01 2.65 13.18
N ARG A 258 -24.81 3.24 13.18
CA ARG A 258 -23.58 2.53 13.54
C ARG A 258 -22.92 3.18 14.74
N ILE A 259 -23.14 2.60 15.90
CA ILE A 259 -22.47 3.06 17.12
C ILE A 259 -21.25 2.19 17.33
N GLN A 260 -20.07 2.81 17.43
CA GLN A 260 -18.81 2.15 17.71
C GLN A 260 -18.39 2.42 19.16
N TYR A 261 -17.95 1.39 19.83
CA TYR A 261 -17.49 1.46 21.20
C TYR A 261 -16.10 0.88 21.34
N GLU A 262 -15.16 1.63 21.89
CA GLU A 262 -13.85 1.09 22.25
C GLU A 262 -13.97 0.27 23.55
N CYS A 263 -13.50 -0.98 23.51
CA CYS A 263 -13.59 -1.94 24.59
C CYS A 263 -12.24 -2.56 24.92
N GLU A 264 -12.07 -3.01 26.16
CA GLU A 264 -10.95 -3.81 26.59
C GLU A 264 -11.46 -5.08 27.29
N TRP A 265 -10.98 -6.24 26.87
CA TRP A 265 -11.33 -7.54 27.45
C TRP A 265 -10.12 -8.46 27.45
N GLY A 266 -9.78 -9.00 28.61
CA GLY A 266 -8.64 -9.90 28.74
C GLY A 266 -7.31 -9.26 28.36
N GLY A 267 -7.13 -7.94 28.56
CA GLY A 267 -5.93 -7.20 28.19
C GLY A 267 -5.82 -6.89 26.69
N ARG A 268 -6.89 -7.08 25.91
CA ARG A 268 -6.96 -6.75 24.50
C ARG A 268 -7.96 -5.63 24.25
N ARG A 269 -7.55 -4.59 23.52
CA ARG A 269 -8.40 -3.47 23.09
C ARG A 269 -9.00 -3.78 21.72
N PHE A 270 -10.24 -3.43 21.50
CA PHE A 270 -10.97 -3.59 20.24
C PHE A 270 -12.16 -2.63 20.17
N ILE A 271 -12.67 -2.43 18.96
CA ILE A 271 -13.89 -1.64 18.73
C ILE A 271 -15.05 -2.63 18.57
N ILE A 272 -16.13 -2.44 19.35
CA ILE A 272 -17.42 -3.12 19.08
C ILE A 272 -18.25 -2.22 18.19
N MET A 273 -18.78 -2.79 17.11
CA MET A 273 -19.75 -2.14 16.24
C MET A 273 -21.13 -2.77 16.47
N ASP A 274 -22.11 -1.97 16.94
CA ASP A 274 -23.52 -2.38 17.00
C ASP A 274 -24.16 -2.18 15.64
N THR A 275 -24.67 -3.26 15.04
CA THR A 275 -25.28 -3.25 13.70
C THR A 275 -26.81 -3.14 13.76
N GLY A 276 -27.40 -2.86 14.90
CA GLY A 276 -28.85 -2.64 15.08
C GLY A 276 -29.73 -3.89 14.97
N GLY A 277 -29.31 -4.94 14.33
CA GLY A 277 -30.04 -6.19 14.12
C GLY A 277 -30.03 -6.65 12.66
N TRP A 278 -29.68 -7.90 12.44
CA TRP A 278 -29.64 -8.53 11.11
C TRP A 278 -30.76 -9.58 10.97
N GLU A 279 -31.46 -9.59 9.83
CA GLU A 279 -32.45 -10.60 9.49
C GLU A 279 -32.10 -11.25 8.14
N ALA A 280 -32.22 -12.58 8.06
CA ALA A 280 -31.90 -13.34 6.85
C ALA A 280 -32.89 -13.13 5.69
N LYS A 281 -34.08 -12.59 5.98
CA LYS A 281 -35.11 -12.19 5.00
C LYS A 281 -35.83 -10.96 5.54
N PRO A 282 -35.28 -9.75 5.28
CA PRO A 282 -35.88 -8.53 5.82
C PRO A 282 -37.10 -8.08 5.02
N ASP A 283 -38.16 -7.67 5.74
CA ASP A 283 -39.31 -7.01 5.17
C ASP A 283 -39.42 -5.55 5.66
N GLY A 284 -39.59 -4.60 4.78
CA GLY A 284 -39.83 -3.20 5.12
C GLY A 284 -38.65 -2.50 5.77
N ILE A 285 -38.80 -1.96 6.99
CA ILE A 285 -37.75 -1.21 7.72
C ILE A 285 -36.51 -2.07 8.04
N SER A 286 -36.68 -3.39 8.16
CA SER A 286 -35.59 -4.32 8.44
C SER A 286 -34.58 -4.45 7.27
N VAL A 287 -34.92 -4.03 6.04
CA VAL A 287 -34.03 -4.00 4.87
C VAL A 287 -32.86 -3.06 5.11
N GLN A 288 -33.07 -1.88 5.68
CA GLN A 288 -32.01 -0.90 5.95
C GLN A 288 -31.04 -1.39 7.03
N VAL A 289 -31.56 -2.08 8.05
CA VAL A 289 -30.77 -2.66 9.14
C VAL A 289 -29.90 -3.81 8.63
N SER A 290 -30.43 -4.66 7.76
CA SER A 290 -29.67 -5.76 7.15
C SER A 290 -28.57 -5.25 6.20
N ALA A 291 -28.83 -4.20 5.42
CA ALA A 291 -27.85 -3.56 4.56
C ALA A 291 -26.68 -2.96 5.38
N SER A 292 -26.96 -2.36 6.55
CA SER A 292 -25.93 -1.86 7.47
C SER A 292 -25.08 -2.98 8.06
N ALA A 293 -25.69 -4.14 8.34
CA ALA A 293 -24.95 -5.30 8.84
C ALA A 293 -24.06 -5.95 7.75
N GLU A 294 -24.55 -6.05 6.51
CA GLU A 294 -23.78 -6.56 5.38
C GLU A 294 -22.56 -5.67 5.05
N LEU A 295 -22.74 -4.35 5.13
CA LEU A 295 -21.62 -3.39 4.95
C LEU A 295 -20.58 -3.43 6.09
N ALA A 296 -20.97 -3.90 7.28
CA ALA A 296 -20.06 -4.09 8.42
C ALA A 296 -19.26 -5.40 8.34
N MET A 297 -19.65 -6.32 7.44
CA MET A 297 -18.95 -7.58 7.18
C MET A 297 -17.93 -7.46 6.03
N GLN A 298 -17.94 -6.39 5.27
CA GLN A 298 -16.92 -6.00 4.29
C GLN A 298 -15.81 -5.16 4.93
#